data_d821d43f6432526ff3bee05c96bcbe99
#
_entry.id   d821d43f6432526ff3bee05c96bcbe99
#
_cell.length_a   1.000
_cell.length_b   1.000
_cell.length_c   1.000
_cell.angle_alpha   90.00
_cell.angle_beta   90.00
_cell.angle_gamma   90.00
#
_symmetry.space_group_name_H-M   'P 1'
#
loop_
_entity.id
_entity.type
_entity.pdbx_description
1 polymer ?
#
loop_
_entity_poly.entity_id
_entity_poly.type
_entity_poly.pdbx_seq_one_letter_code
_entity_poly.pdbx_strand_id
1 'polypeptide(L)'
;MKIIVLFLSSLSLFQCNNNVQDNNLKMSNHSDIPSPPPLPDSLVQKYKATKFFNFLVSENTDLRDELHSLYNLVEIKYQETLLEPNLWLSIFTLGDTVYDFVVRDKSVIFKDVSSIYHAKRNFKYKDWNHDGKKDIVEYYQQCEAGCLGYSERMTVYEVEKDTVLLTVQLPLKERICHPQGTSITTYTYKVNKNQVSVKKTEGTRRDCNADEIQKVEAVTHKSFLLDTLTDKTLTDL
;
A
#
# COMPACT_ATOMS: atom_id res chain seq x y z
N MET A 1 11.88 6.87 -52.70
CA MET A 1 12.79 5.95 -51.98
C MET A 1 12.35 5.91 -50.51
N LYS A 2 11.57 4.92 -50.11
CA LYS A 2 11.07 4.76 -48.73
C LYS A 2 12.00 3.78 -47.99
N ILE A 3 12.68 4.24 -46.95
CA ILE A 3 13.50 3.42 -46.10
C ILE A 3 12.58 2.88 -44.98
N ILE A 4 12.33 1.58 -44.99
CA ILE A 4 11.64 0.87 -43.93
C ILE A 4 12.72 0.40 -42.94
N VAL A 5 12.71 0.93 -41.74
CA VAL A 5 13.53 0.46 -40.61
C VAL A 5 12.74 -0.59 -39.86
N LEU A 6 13.15 -1.86 -40.01
CA LEU A 6 12.62 -2.99 -39.24
C LEU A 6 13.33 -3.03 -37.88
N PHE A 7 12.60 -2.74 -36.80
CA PHE A 7 13.05 -3.07 -35.44
C PHE A 7 12.72 -4.52 -35.15
N LEU A 8 13.74 -5.37 -35.10
CA LEU A 8 13.66 -6.73 -34.58
C LEU A 8 13.77 -6.65 -33.06
N SER A 9 12.64 -6.81 -32.37
CA SER A 9 12.59 -7.03 -30.92
C SER A 9 12.85 -8.52 -30.64
N SER A 10 14.01 -8.84 -30.10
CA SER A 10 14.33 -10.17 -29.59
C SER A 10 13.53 -10.47 -28.32
N LEU A 11 12.47 -11.24 -28.43
CA LEU A 11 11.82 -11.90 -27.30
C LEU A 11 12.73 -13.05 -26.82
N SER A 12 13.41 -12.87 -25.70
CA SER A 12 14.01 -13.96 -24.95
C SER A 12 12.93 -14.69 -24.15
N LEU A 13 12.47 -15.81 -24.67
CA LEU A 13 11.64 -16.76 -23.95
C LEU A 13 12.49 -17.46 -22.88
N PHE A 14 12.28 -17.12 -21.61
CA PHE A 14 12.73 -17.96 -20.50
C PHE A 14 11.80 -19.16 -20.39
N GLN A 15 12.25 -20.30 -20.92
CA GLN A 15 11.64 -21.59 -20.64
C GLN A 15 12.08 -22.05 -19.24
N CYS A 16 11.17 -22.03 -18.27
CA CYS A 16 11.35 -22.77 -17.02
C CYS A 16 11.19 -24.28 -17.33
N ASN A 17 12.31 -25.00 -17.35
CA ASN A 17 12.31 -26.44 -17.34
C ASN A 17 11.95 -26.95 -15.94
N ASN A 18 10.72 -27.41 -15.76
CA ASN A 18 10.31 -28.18 -14.58
C ASN A 18 10.80 -29.64 -14.76
N ASN A 19 12.03 -29.93 -14.37
CA ASN A 19 12.46 -31.28 -14.06
C ASN A 19 12.10 -31.58 -12.60
N VAL A 20 10.93 -32.17 -12.39
CA VAL A 20 10.59 -32.83 -11.14
C VAL A 20 11.41 -34.14 -11.08
N GLN A 21 12.54 -34.10 -10.39
CA GLN A 21 13.19 -35.29 -9.87
C GLN A 21 12.58 -35.61 -8.52
N ASP A 22 11.80 -36.68 -8.47
CA ASP A 22 11.40 -37.35 -7.22
C ASP A 22 12.63 -37.85 -6.47
N ASN A 23 13.20 -37.00 -5.63
CA ASN A 23 14.14 -37.43 -4.61
C ASN A 23 13.36 -37.67 -3.33
N ASN A 24 13.12 -38.96 -3.04
CA ASN A 24 12.77 -39.47 -1.72
C ASN A 24 13.84 -39.04 -0.68
N LEU A 25 13.79 -37.80 -0.22
CA LEU A 25 14.54 -37.33 0.92
C LEU A 25 13.79 -37.80 2.17
N LYS A 26 14.38 -38.80 2.83
CA LYS A 26 14.05 -39.20 4.19
C LYS A 26 13.87 -37.95 5.03
N MET A 27 12.67 -37.81 5.63
CA MET A 27 12.42 -36.85 6.71
C MET A 27 13.48 -37.06 7.80
N SER A 28 14.52 -36.25 7.79
CA SER A 28 15.40 -36.13 8.94
C SER A 28 14.65 -35.33 10.01
N ASN A 29 14.65 -35.87 11.18
CA ASN A 29 14.04 -35.36 12.41
C ASN A 29 14.17 -33.84 12.51
N HIS A 30 13.02 -33.15 12.66
CA HIS A 30 12.92 -31.76 13.08
C HIS A 30 13.46 -31.66 14.52
N SER A 31 14.77 -31.48 14.68
CA SER A 31 15.38 -31.07 15.93
C SER A 31 16.43 -30.01 15.62
N ASP A 32 16.29 -28.89 16.34
CA ASP A 32 17.25 -27.80 16.49
C ASP A 32 17.27 -26.72 15.42
N ILE A 33 16.12 -26.15 15.09
CA ILE A 33 16.13 -24.74 14.71
C ILE A 33 16.32 -23.96 16.02
N PRO A 34 17.47 -23.30 16.25
CA PRO A 34 17.68 -22.53 17.47
C PRO A 34 16.54 -21.53 17.60
N SER A 35 15.95 -21.46 18.81
CA SER A 35 14.93 -20.45 19.08
C SER A 35 15.55 -19.08 18.76
N PRO A 36 14.83 -18.23 18.02
CA PRO A 36 15.36 -16.91 17.65
C PRO A 36 15.69 -16.12 18.91
N PRO A 37 16.74 -15.28 18.86
CA PRO A 37 17.16 -14.49 20.00
C PRO A 37 16.02 -13.61 20.52
N PRO A 38 15.92 -13.35 21.84
CA PRO A 38 14.90 -12.46 22.39
C PRO A 38 15.11 -11.04 21.87
N LEU A 39 14.02 -10.28 21.72
CA LEU A 39 14.09 -8.86 21.39
C LEU A 39 14.84 -8.08 22.49
N PRO A 40 15.48 -6.94 22.14
CA PRO A 40 16.12 -6.07 23.13
C PRO A 40 15.11 -5.60 24.18
N ASP A 41 15.49 -5.69 25.45
CA ASP A 41 14.64 -5.31 26.58
C ASP A 41 14.11 -3.87 26.48
N SER A 42 14.93 -2.95 25.97
CA SER A 42 14.55 -1.55 25.74
C SER A 42 13.35 -1.41 24.80
N LEU A 43 13.30 -2.21 23.74
CA LEU A 43 12.23 -2.21 22.77
C LEU A 43 10.95 -2.82 23.36
N VAL A 44 11.10 -3.95 24.06
CA VAL A 44 9.98 -4.61 24.76
C VAL A 44 9.38 -3.68 25.81
N GLN A 45 10.22 -2.98 26.60
CA GLN A 45 9.75 -2.03 27.62
C GLN A 45 9.08 -0.80 27.01
N LYS A 46 9.57 -0.29 25.87
CA LYS A 46 8.97 0.83 25.15
C LYS A 46 7.51 0.56 24.77
N TYR A 47 7.20 -0.67 24.35
CA TYR A 47 5.87 -1.04 23.83
C TYR A 47 5.10 -2.01 24.75
N LYS A 48 5.53 -2.18 26.01
CA LYS A 48 4.91 -3.13 26.96
C LYS A 48 3.42 -2.86 27.24
N ALA A 49 2.98 -1.62 27.10
CA ALA A 49 1.60 -1.22 27.36
C ALA A 49 0.67 -1.41 26.16
N THR A 50 1.23 -1.76 25.00
CA THR A 50 0.44 -2.01 23.81
C THR A 50 -0.13 -3.42 23.81
N LYS A 51 -1.25 -3.61 23.12
CA LYS A 51 -2.00 -4.86 23.19
C LYS A 51 -1.38 -5.98 22.36
N PHE A 52 -0.84 -5.65 21.18
CA PHE A 52 -0.45 -6.64 20.18
C PHE A 52 1.02 -6.65 19.79
N PHE A 53 1.86 -5.73 20.29
CA PHE A 53 3.27 -5.66 19.92
C PHE A 53 3.97 -7.02 20.07
N ASN A 54 3.97 -7.57 21.30
CA ASN A 54 4.66 -8.84 21.58
C ASN A 54 4.04 -10.01 20.79
N PHE A 55 2.72 -10.05 20.67
CA PHE A 55 2.02 -11.07 19.90
C PHE A 55 2.47 -11.04 18.43
N LEU A 56 2.41 -9.87 17.76
CA LEU A 56 2.76 -9.75 16.35
C LEU A 56 4.23 -10.07 16.06
N VAL A 57 5.12 -9.69 16.96
CA VAL A 57 6.55 -10.04 16.83
C VAL A 57 6.78 -11.54 17.03
N SER A 58 6.07 -12.19 17.96
CA SER A 58 6.21 -13.64 18.15
C SER A 58 5.69 -14.45 16.97
N GLU A 59 4.58 -14.00 16.37
CA GLU A 59 3.94 -14.68 15.25
C GLU A 59 4.56 -14.37 13.88
N ASN A 60 5.45 -13.36 13.81
CA ASN A 60 5.99 -12.87 12.53
C ASN A 60 7.52 -12.89 12.52
N THR A 61 8.09 -13.94 11.93
CA THR A 61 9.54 -14.12 11.87
C THR A 61 10.24 -12.99 11.12
N ASP A 62 9.73 -12.59 9.94
CA ASP A 62 10.34 -11.52 9.13
C ASP A 62 10.40 -10.21 9.91
N LEU A 63 9.27 -9.81 10.54
CA LEU A 63 9.22 -8.60 11.37
C LEU A 63 10.21 -8.69 12.54
N ARG A 64 10.29 -9.83 13.21
CA ARG A 64 11.20 -10.02 14.33
C ARG A 64 12.66 -9.91 13.91
N ASP A 65 13.03 -10.56 12.81
CA ASP A 65 14.40 -10.56 12.29
C ASP A 65 14.82 -9.16 11.84
N GLU A 66 13.91 -8.42 11.20
CA GLU A 66 14.14 -7.04 10.83
C GLU A 66 14.24 -6.11 12.06
N LEU A 67 13.41 -6.29 13.07
CA LEU A 67 13.53 -5.59 14.36
C LEU A 67 14.90 -5.82 15.00
N HIS A 68 15.40 -7.06 15.00
CA HIS A 68 16.73 -7.37 15.51
C HIS A 68 17.85 -6.70 14.72
N SER A 69 17.74 -6.66 13.40
CA SER A 69 18.77 -6.08 12.55
C SER A 69 18.79 -4.56 12.60
N LEU A 70 17.65 -3.92 12.79
CA LEU A 70 17.48 -2.47 12.63
C LEU A 70 17.32 -1.68 13.93
N TYR A 71 17.08 -2.32 15.11
CA TYR A 71 16.69 -1.59 16.32
C TYR A 71 17.67 -0.53 16.81
N ASN A 72 18.98 -0.61 16.45
CA ASN A 72 19.99 0.39 16.75
C ASN A 72 20.33 1.30 15.58
N LEU A 73 19.78 1.04 14.39
CA LEU A 73 20.14 1.74 13.15
C LEU A 73 19.08 2.73 12.71
N VAL A 74 17.81 2.45 13.01
CA VAL A 74 16.68 3.28 12.60
C VAL A 74 15.71 3.50 13.76
N GLU A 75 14.88 4.54 13.64
CA GLU A 75 13.79 4.74 14.57
C GLU A 75 12.70 3.69 14.33
N ILE A 76 12.36 2.92 15.37
CA ILE A 76 11.24 2.00 15.36
C ILE A 76 10.03 2.68 15.96
N LYS A 77 8.95 2.73 15.19
CA LYS A 77 7.63 3.21 15.62
C LYS A 77 6.64 2.06 15.56
N TYR A 78 5.79 1.98 16.56
CA TYR A 78 4.65 1.08 16.59
C TYR A 78 3.42 1.83 17.02
N GLN A 79 2.33 1.64 16.30
CA GLN A 79 1.03 2.24 16.57
C GLN A 79 -0.05 1.17 16.46
N GLU A 80 -1.04 1.24 17.34
CA GLU A 80 -2.23 0.40 17.24
C GLU A 80 -3.48 1.26 17.39
N THR A 81 -4.48 0.96 16.59
CA THR A 81 -5.76 1.68 16.54
C THR A 81 -6.89 0.67 16.63
N LEU A 82 -7.78 0.87 17.60
CA LEU A 82 -9.02 0.11 17.69
C LEU A 82 -9.98 0.61 16.60
N LEU A 83 -10.36 -0.26 15.67
CA LEU A 83 -11.31 0.04 14.60
C LEU A 83 -12.75 -0.23 15.05
N GLU A 84 -12.96 -1.39 15.68
CA GLU A 84 -14.22 -1.81 16.33
C GLU A 84 -13.94 -2.85 17.41
N PRO A 85 -14.89 -3.25 18.25
CA PRO A 85 -14.67 -4.28 19.25
C PRO A 85 -13.98 -5.51 18.64
N ASN A 86 -12.81 -5.86 19.19
CA ASN A 86 -11.95 -6.97 18.76
C ASN A 86 -11.26 -6.84 17.37
N LEU A 87 -11.40 -5.71 16.67
CA LEU A 87 -10.71 -5.44 15.41
C LEU A 87 -9.71 -4.29 15.59
N TRP A 88 -8.44 -4.53 15.27
CA TRP A 88 -7.35 -3.60 15.46
C TRP A 88 -6.50 -3.47 14.20
N LEU A 89 -6.09 -2.25 13.89
CA LEU A 89 -5.02 -1.95 12.94
C LEU A 89 -3.73 -1.71 13.73
N SER A 90 -2.68 -2.44 13.41
CA SER A 90 -1.35 -2.35 14.03
C SER A 90 -0.31 -2.07 12.97
N ILE A 91 0.52 -1.05 13.16
CA ILE A 91 1.47 -0.56 12.18
C ILE A 91 2.85 -0.48 12.81
N PHE A 92 3.83 -1.17 12.23
CA PHE A 92 5.24 -1.02 12.53
C PHE A 92 5.90 -0.19 11.44
N THR A 93 6.72 0.79 11.81
CA THR A 93 7.58 1.55 10.90
C THR A 93 9.02 1.36 11.34
N LEU A 94 9.85 0.81 10.45
CA LEU A 94 11.26 0.51 10.64
C LEU A 94 12.07 1.24 9.55
N GLY A 95 12.45 2.49 9.81
CA GLY A 95 13.01 3.33 8.76
C GLY A 95 12.00 3.54 7.63
N ASP A 96 12.30 3.04 6.44
CA ASP A 96 11.41 3.15 5.26
C ASP A 96 10.50 1.93 5.07
N THR A 97 10.67 0.86 5.85
CA THR A 97 9.81 -0.33 5.80
C THR A 97 8.62 -0.18 6.75
N VAL A 98 7.44 -0.54 6.27
CA VAL A 98 6.21 -0.56 7.07
C VAL A 98 5.56 -1.92 7.00
N TYR A 99 5.18 -2.44 8.16
CA TYR A 99 4.36 -3.63 8.32
C TYR A 99 3.00 -3.23 8.84
N ASP A 100 1.96 -3.53 8.08
CA ASP A 100 0.58 -3.35 8.47
C ASP A 100 -0.06 -4.68 8.83
N PHE A 101 -0.74 -4.71 9.96
CA PHE A 101 -1.49 -5.88 10.41
C PHE A 101 -2.91 -5.48 10.77
N VAL A 102 -3.89 -6.26 10.33
CA VAL A 102 -5.23 -6.22 10.90
C VAL A 102 -5.41 -7.45 11.78
N VAL A 103 -5.73 -7.21 13.05
CA VAL A 103 -5.86 -8.26 14.07
C VAL A 103 -7.30 -8.31 14.56
N ARG A 104 -7.92 -9.49 14.49
CA ARG A 104 -9.25 -9.76 15.06
C ARG A 104 -9.15 -10.92 16.05
N ASP A 105 -9.63 -10.73 17.28
CA ASP A 105 -9.68 -11.76 18.33
C ASP A 105 -8.35 -12.54 18.52
N LYS A 106 -7.21 -11.83 18.45
CA LYS A 106 -5.84 -12.41 18.51
C LYS A 106 -5.44 -13.24 17.27
N SER A 107 -6.14 -13.10 16.16
CA SER A 107 -5.76 -13.67 14.87
C SER A 107 -5.36 -12.56 13.91
N VAL A 108 -4.24 -12.72 13.21
CA VAL A 108 -3.84 -11.84 12.12
C VAL A 108 -4.68 -12.21 10.90
N ILE A 109 -5.58 -11.31 10.48
CA ILE A 109 -6.46 -11.52 9.31
C ILE A 109 -5.95 -10.79 8.05
N PHE A 110 -4.92 -9.95 8.21
CA PHE A 110 -4.24 -9.27 7.11
C PHE A 110 -2.82 -8.90 7.51
N LYS A 111 -1.90 -9.05 6.56
CA LYS A 111 -0.52 -8.55 6.65
C LYS A 111 -0.15 -7.92 5.31
N ASP A 112 0.41 -6.73 5.34
CA ASP A 112 1.06 -6.08 4.21
C ASP A 112 2.44 -5.56 4.62
N VAL A 113 3.37 -5.54 3.66
CA VAL A 113 4.71 -4.99 3.86
C VAL A 113 5.00 -4.05 2.71
N SER A 114 5.25 -2.80 3.01
CA SER A 114 5.45 -1.75 2.02
C SER A 114 6.64 -0.87 2.36
N SER A 115 7.16 -0.14 1.37
CA SER A 115 8.16 0.91 1.57
C SER A 115 7.47 2.28 1.51
N ILE A 116 7.79 3.14 2.49
CA ILE A 116 7.21 4.50 2.59
C ILE A 116 8.25 5.59 2.34
N TYR A 117 9.24 5.33 1.49
CA TYR A 117 10.25 6.34 1.17
C TYR A 117 9.59 7.67 0.75
N HIS A 118 9.78 8.71 1.59
CA HIS A 118 9.14 10.02 1.45
C HIS A 118 7.61 10.03 1.33
N ALA A 119 6.94 9.03 1.93
CA ALA A 119 5.49 8.94 1.92
C ALA A 119 4.84 9.32 3.27
N LYS A 120 3.60 9.79 3.21
CA LYS A 120 2.71 9.95 4.37
C LYS A 120 1.50 9.06 4.20
N ARG A 121 1.10 8.40 5.28
CA ARG A 121 -0.05 7.50 5.30
C ARG A 121 -1.03 7.93 6.38
N ASN A 122 -2.31 7.80 6.09
CA ASN A 122 -3.39 8.05 7.04
C ASN A 122 -4.51 7.05 6.80
N PHE A 123 -5.04 6.46 7.86
CA PHE A 123 -6.09 5.46 7.79
C PHE A 123 -7.39 6.00 8.38
N LYS A 124 -8.51 5.63 7.75
CA LYS A 124 -9.87 5.86 8.27
C LYS A 124 -10.65 4.55 8.23
N TYR A 125 -11.51 4.36 9.22
CA TYR A 125 -12.43 3.22 9.26
C TYR A 125 -13.85 3.74 9.11
N LYS A 126 -14.45 3.54 7.93
CA LYS A 126 -15.76 4.10 7.57
C LYS A 126 -16.44 3.28 6.48
N ASP A 127 -17.74 3.35 6.42
CA ASP A 127 -18.53 2.85 5.29
C ASP A 127 -18.26 3.75 4.06
N TRP A 128 -17.35 3.29 3.20
CA TRP A 128 -16.89 4.09 2.06
C TRP A 128 -17.84 4.02 0.87
N ASN A 129 -18.43 2.85 0.63
CA ASN A 129 -19.30 2.59 -0.51
C ASN A 129 -20.82 2.70 -0.19
N HIS A 130 -21.15 2.99 1.08
CA HIS A 130 -22.53 3.09 1.59
C HIS A 130 -23.33 1.77 1.49
N ASP A 131 -22.66 0.64 1.71
CA ASP A 131 -23.29 -0.69 1.75
C ASP A 131 -23.72 -1.13 3.16
N GLY A 132 -23.36 -0.33 4.17
CA GLY A 132 -23.64 -0.57 5.58
C GLY A 132 -22.53 -1.26 6.34
N LYS A 133 -21.43 -1.65 5.68
CA LYS A 133 -20.23 -2.18 6.29
C LYS A 133 -19.14 -1.10 6.34
N LYS A 134 -18.22 -1.23 7.28
CA LYS A 134 -17.07 -0.32 7.36
C LYS A 134 -15.86 -0.92 6.72
N ASP A 135 -15.17 -0.09 5.94
CA ASP A 135 -13.94 -0.39 5.24
C ASP A 135 -12.74 0.28 5.90
N ILE A 136 -11.55 -0.29 5.74
CA ILE A 136 -10.30 0.41 6.00
C ILE A 136 -9.96 1.23 4.75
N VAL A 137 -9.89 2.55 4.91
CA VAL A 137 -9.55 3.47 3.82
C VAL A 137 -8.19 4.08 4.13
N GLU A 138 -7.20 3.73 3.35
CA GLU A 138 -5.86 4.29 3.41
C GLU A 138 -5.74 5.48 2.45
N TYR A 139 -5.20 6.58 2.93
CA TYR A 139 -4.77 7.72 2.14
C TYR A 139 -3.26 7.75 2.12
N TYR A 140 -2.69 7.69 0.95
CA TYR A 140 -1.26 7.64 0.71
C TYR A 140 -0.81 8.85 -0.09
N GLN A 141 0.23 9.53 0.37
CA GLN A 141 0.85 10.67 -0.28
C GLN A 141 2.32 10.39 -0.48
N GLN A 142 2.80 10.50 -1.69
CA GLN A 142 4.20 10.26 -2.04
C GLN A 142 4.78 11.43 -2.82
N CYS A 143 6.00 11.82 -2.45
CA CYS A 143 6.83 12.74 -3.23
C CYS A 143 7.86 11.89 -4.00
N GLU A 144 7.88 11.99 -5.30
CA GLU A 144 8.89 11.32 -6.12
C GLU A 144 10.24 12.03 -6.00
N ALA A 145 11.31 11.32 -6.39
CA ALA A 145 12.70 11.78 -6.24
C ALA A 145 12.89 13.24 -6.69
N GLY A 146 13.43 14.07 -5.80
CA GLY A 146 13.64 15.49 -6.05
C GLY A 146 12.39 16.37 -6.01
N CYS A 147 11.25 15.85 -5.53
CA CYS A 147 9.94 16.54 -5.47
C CYS A 147 9.45 17.07 -6.84
N LEU A 148 9.94 16.50 -7.94
CA LEU A 148 9.45 16.82 -9.29
C LEU A 148 8.07 16.19 -9.55
N GLY A 149 7.75 15.11 -8.84
CA GLY A 149 6.47 14.43 -8.87
C GLY A 149 5.84 14.37 -7.48
N TYR A 150 4.52 14.36 -7.42
CA TYR A 150 3.73 14.17 -6.22
C TYR A 150 2.46 13.42 -6.56
N SER A 151 2.15 12.40 -5.81
CA SER A 151 0.92 11.63 -5.99
C SER A 151 0.20 11.43 -4.67
N GLU A 152 -1.13 11.53 -4.73
CA GLU A 152 -2.03 11.11 -3.67
C GLU A 152 -2.91 9.98 -4.18
N ARG A 153 -3.04 8.93 -3.38
CA ARG A 153 -3.88 7.77 -3.69
C ARG A 153 -4.76 7.42 -2.50
N MET A 154 -5.86 6.77 -2.79
CA MET A 154 -6.73 6.17 -1.80
C MET A 154 -6.85 4.68 -2.08
N THR A 155 -6.61 3.86 -1.09
CA THR A 155 -6.80 2.41 -1.15
C THR A 155 -7.92 2.03 -0.20
N VAL A 156 -8.85 1.22 -0.66
CA VAL A 156 -10.00 0.75 0.12
C VAL A 156 -9.88 -0.75 0.30
N TYR A 157 -10.00 -1.19 1.54
CA TYR A 157 -9.97 -2.59 1.92
C TYR A 157 -11.28 -2.95 2.62
N GLU A 158 -12.02 -3.90 2.07
CA GLU A 158 -13.18 -4.51 2.72
C GLU A 158 -12.72 -5.45 3.83
N VAL A 159 -13.31 -5.31 5.02
CA VAL A 159 -12.99 -6.13 6.19
C VAL A 159 -14.06 -7.21 6.35
N GLU A 160 -13.71 -8.43 5.97
CA GLU A 160 -14.54 -9.60 6.20
C GLU A 160 -14.23 -10.27 7.55
N LYS A 161 -14.94 -11.36 7.87
CA LYS A 161 -14.80 -12.04 9.16
C LYS A 161 -13.36 -12.49 9.45
N ASP A 162 -12.73 -13.15 8.50
CA ASP A 162 -11.43 -13.82 8.68
C ASP A 162 -10.37 -13.34 7.68
N THR A 163 -10.64 -12.27 6.93
CA THR A 163 -9.73 -11.71 5.93
C THR A 163 -10.00 -10.23 5.67
N VAL A 164 -9.04 -9.58 5.04
CA VAL A 164 -9.18 -8.23 4.50
C VAL A 164 -8.85 -8.29 3.01
N LEU A 165 -9.73 -7.79 2.19
CA LEU A 165 -9.62 -7.82 0.74
C LEU A 165 -9.38 -6.41 0.19
N LEU A 166 -8.41 -6.27 -0.71
CA LEU A 166 -8.27 -5.05 -1.49
C LEU A 166 -9.47 -4.91 -2.42
N THR A 167 -10.27 -3.87 -2.21
CA THR A 167 -11.44 -3.58 -3.05
C THR A 167 -11.06 -2.71 -4.24
N VAL A 168 -10.38 -1.59 -3.99
CA VAL A 168 -9.99 -0.65 -5.05
C VAL A 168 -8.84 0.24 -4.61
N GLN A 169 -8.00 0.63 -5.58
CA GLN A 169 -6.99 1.68 -5.42
C GLN A 169 -7.27 2.81 -6.41
N LEU A 170 -7.37 4.04 -5.92
CA LEU A 170 -7.82 5.19 -6.68
C LEU A 170 -6.81 6.35 -6.57
N PRO A 171 -6.38 6.95 -7.68
CA PRO A 171 -5.64 8.20 -7.64
C PRO A 171 -6.54 9.33 -7.13
N LEU A 172 -6.01 10.22 -6.32
CA LEU A 172 -6.71 11.42 -5.85
C LEU A 172 -6.13 12.67 -6.51
N LYS A 173 -4.79 12.70 -6.62
CA LYS A 173 -4.08 13.83 -7.20
C LYS A 173 -2.75 13.38 -7.75
N GLU A 174 -2.38 13.95 -8.88
CA GLU A 174 -1.06 13.80 -9.49
C GLU A 174 -0.54 15.19 -9.85
N ARG A 175 0.72 15.44 -9.57
CA ARG A 175 1.40 16.68 -9.88
C ARG A 175 2.77 16.39 -10.46
N ILE A 176 3.07 16.95 -11.60
CA ILE A 176 4.35 16.79 -12.28
C ILE A 176 4.91 18.19 -12.59
N CYS A 177 6.09 18.49 -12.05
CA CYS A 177 6.78 19.73 -12.30
C CYS A 177 7.64 19.64 -13.59
N HIS A 178 7.51 20.62 -14.43
CA HIS A 178 8.27 20.80 -15.67
C HIS A 178 8.95 22.16 -15.68
N PRO A 179 9.97 22.39 -16.52
CA PRO A 179 10.60 23.71 -16.66
C PRO A 179 9.63 24.81 -17.07
N GLN A 180 8.53 24.47 -17.75
CA GLN A 180 7.51 25.43 -18.22
C GLN A 180 6.35 25.63 -17.23
N GLY A 181 6.33 24.90 -16.12
CA GLY A 181 5.27 24.95 -15.11
C GLY A 181 4.93 23.58 -14.55
N THR A 182 3.77 23.48 -13.94
CA THR A 182 3.30 22.27 -13.27
C THR A 182 2.01 21.78 -13.90
N SER A 183 1.96 20.51 -14.29
CA SER A 183 0.72 19.81 -14.63
C SER A 183 0.11 19.23 -13.36
N ILE A 184 -1.19 19.42 -13.18
CA ILE A 184 -1.94 18.91 -12.02
C ILE A 184 -3.18 18.19 -12.52
N THR A 185 -3.33 16.95 -12.10
CA THR A 185 -4.55 16.15 -12.31
C THR A 185 -5.17 15.84 -10.96
N THR A 186 -6.46 16.10 -10.81
CA THR A 186 -7.21 15.78 -9.59
C THR A 186 -8.41 14.90 -9.92
N TYR A 187 -8.72 13.98 -9.02
CA TYR A 187 -9.84 13.06 -9.13
C TYR A 187 -10.78 13.23 -7.94
N THR A 188 -12.06 13.31 -8.20
CA THR A 188 -13.12 13.34 -7.19
C THR A 188 -14.07 12.19 -7.42
N TYR A 189 -14.37 11.44 -6.39
CA TYR A 189 -15.22 10.26 -6.44
C TYR A 189 -16.51 10.49 -5.67
N LYS A 190 -17.63 10.08 -6.27
CA LYS A 190 -18.92 9.91 -5.60
C LYS A 190 -19.27 8.44 -5.70
N VAL A 191 -19.32 7.76 -4.55
CA VAL A 191 -19.58 6.33 -4.48
C VAL A 191 -20.97 6.11 -3.90
N ASN A 192 -21.72 5.21 -4.49
CA ASN A 192 -23.02 4.77 -3.98
C ASN A 192 -23.16 3.28 -4.29
N LYS A 193 -22.97 2.45 -3.27
CA LYS A 193 -22.92 0.99 -3.36
C LYS A 193 -21.91 0.55 -4.44
N ASN A 194 -22.41 -0.07 -5.50
CA ASN A 194 -21.58 -0.57 -6.59
C ASN A 194 -21.38 0.45 -7.75
N GLN A 195 -21.79 1.70 -7.59
CA GLN A 195 -21.59 2.74 -8.60
C GLN A 195 -20.61 3.80 -8.15
N VAL A 196 -19.64 4.12 -9.00
CA VAL A 196 -18.63 5.15 -8.77
C VAL A 196 -18.70 6.17 -9.89
N SER A 197 -19.02 7.42 -9.55
CA SER A 197 -18.91 8.55 -10.47
C SER A 197 -17.58 9.25 -10.24
N VAL A 198 -16.79 9.39 -11.29
CA VAL A 198 -15.47 10.00 -11.27
C VAL A 198 -15.51 11.32 -12.02
N LYS A 199 -15.00 12.36 -11.38
CA LYS A 199 -14.68 13.64 -12.02
C LYS A 199 -13.16 13.79 -12.04
N LYS A 200 -12.56 13.79 -13.23
CA LYS A 200 -11.15 14.12 -13.48
C LYS A 200 -11.07 15.60 -13.88
N THR A 201 -10.17 16.35 -13.29
CA THR A 201 -9.87 17.74 -13.63
C THR A 201 -8.38 17.85 -13.90
N GLU A 202 -8.04 18.31 -15.09
CA GLU A 202 -6.67 18.54 -15.53
C GLU A 202 -6.43 20.02 -15.69
N GLY A 203 -5.26 20.47 -15.32
CA GLY A 203 -4.90 21.87 -15.42
C GLY A 203 -3.42 22.12 -15.16
N THR A 204 -3.06 23.39 -15.26
CA THR A 204 -1.68 23.83 -15.13
C THR A 204 -1.53 24.96 -14.12
N ARG A 205 -0.30 25.11 -13.64
CA ARG A 205 0.12 26.20 -12.79
C ARG A 205 1.59 26.57 -13.10
N ARG A 206 1.95 27.82 -12.83
CA ARG A 206 3.32 28.32 -13.06
C ARG A 206 4.31 27.88 -11.97
N ASP A 207 3.83 27.63 -10.75
CA ASP A 207 4.65 27.34 -9.59
C ASP A 207 4.60 25.86 -9.19
N CYS A 208 5.76 25.22 -9.01
CA CYS A 208 5.87 23.84 -8.57
C CYS A 208 5.46 23.60 -7.11
N ASN A 209 5.47 24.63 -6.27
CA ASN A 209 5.21 24.48 -4.83
C ASN A 209 3.73 24.62 -4.45
N ALA A 210 2.88 24.86 -5.40
CA ALA A 210 1.50 25.11 -5.12
C ALA A 210 0.59 23.94 -5.50
N ASP A 211 -0.44 23.74 -4.70
CA ASP A 211 -1.33 22.59 -4.74
C ASP A 211 -2.63 22.80 -5.52
N GLU A 212 -2.87 24.02 -6.01
CA GLU A 212 -4.12 24.37 -6.68
C GLU A 212 -3.92 24.59 -8.17
N ILE A 213 -4.87 24.13 -8.97
CA ILE A 213 -4.92 24.39 -10.40
C ILE A 213 -5.21 25.89 -10.61
N GLN A 214 -4.32 26.58 -11.33
CA GLN A 214 -4.51 27.99 -11.74
C GLN A 214 -5.37 28.12 -12.98
N LYS A 215 -5.16 27.22 -13.95
CA LYS A 215 -5.89 27.18 -15.21
C LYS A 215 -6.40 25.77 -15.44
N VAL A 216 -7.70 25.60 -15.46
CA VAL A 216 -8.34 24.34 -15.84
C VAL A 216 -8.26 24.18 -17.35
N GLU A 217 -7.75 23.04 -17.81
CA GLU A 217 -7.62 22.70 -19.23
C GLU A 217 -8.68 21.71 -19.68
N ALA A 218 -8.99 20.72 -18.84
CA ALA A 218 -10.02 19.73 -19.13
C ALA A 218 -10.79 19.30 -17.88
N VAL A 219 -12.05 18.93 -18.06
CA VAL A 219 -12.88 18.29 -17.03
C VAL A 219 -13.64 17.14 -17.68
N THR A 220 -13.42 15.95 -17.17
CA THR A 220 -14.07 14.72 -17.64
C THR A 220 -14.94 14.12 -16.53
N HIS A 221 -16.13 13.62 -16.90
CA HIS A 221 -17.01 12.91 -15.99
C HIS A 221 -17.36 11.56 -16.57
N LYS A 222 -17.17 10.50 -15.79
CA LYS A 222 -17.60 9.14 -16.13
C LYS A 222 -18.15 8.41 -14.92
N SER A 223 -18.94 7.38 -15.17
CA SER A 223 -19.46 6.47 -14.13
C SER A 223 -19.07 5.04 -14.47
N PHE A 224 -18.73 4.28 -13.43
CA PHE A 224 -18.27 2.90 -13.51
C PHE A 224 -19.01 2.05 -12.49
N LEU A 225 -18.99 0.75 -12.69
CA LEU A 225 -19.26 -0.20 -11.60
C LEU A 225 -17.97 -0.35 -10.76
N LEU A 226 -18.10 -0.49 -9.46
CA LEU A 226 -16.95 -0.56 -8.54
C LEU A 226 -16.03 -1.74 -8.86
N ASP A 227 -16.60 -2.89 -9.18
CA ASP A 227 -15.89 -4.12 -9.56
C ASP A 227 -15.16 -4.05 -10.91
N THR A 228 -15.50 -3.06 -11.75
CA THR A 228 -14.83 -2.82 -13.05
C THR A 228 -13.80 -1.68 -13.01
N LEU A 229 -13.69 -0.99 -11.87
CA LEU A 229 -12.82 0.15 -11.71
C LEU A 229 -11.38 -0.30 -11.49
N THR A 230 -10.51 -0.01 -12.45
CA THR A 230 -9.07 -0.32 -12.41
C THR A 230 -8.26 0.94 -12.73
N ASP A 231 -6.96 0.93 -12.41
CA ASP A 231 -6.06 2.03 -12.79
C ASP A 231 -6.12 2.30 -14.30
N LYS A 232 -6.26 1.25 -15.12
CA LYS A 232 -6.38 1.39 -16.57
C LYS A 232 -7.65 2.13 -16.98
N THR A 233 -8.80 1.84 -16.35
CA THR A 233 -10.06 2.53 -16.64
C THR A 233 -10.03 4.01 -16.24
N LEU A 234 -9.18 4.37 -15.29
CA LEU A 234 -8.98 5.77 -14.85
C LEU A 234 -7.97 6.52 -15.72
N THR A 235 -6.96 5.85 -16.24
CA THR A 235 -6.02 6.47 -17.21
C THR A 235 -6.68 6.79 -18.55
N ASP A 236 -7.70 6.01 -18.94
CA ASP A 236 -8.49 6.22 -20.17
C ASP A 236 -9.60 7.29 -20.01
N LEU A 237 -9.65 7.98 -18.88
CA LEU A 237 -10.45 9.18 -18.64
C LEU A 237 -9.78 10.41 -19.20
#